data_342dc9b90e5e9c9205be9300ac8455df
#
_entry.id   342dc9b90e5e9c9205be9300ac8455df
#
_cell.length_a   1.000
_cell.length_b   1.000
_cell.length_c   1.000
_cell.angle_alpha   90.00
_cell.angle_beta   90.00
_cell.angle_gamma   90.00
#
_symmetry.space_group_name_H-M   'P 1'
#
loop_
_entity.id
_entity.type
_entity.pdbx_description
1 polymer ?
#
loop_
_entity_poly.entity_id
_entity_poly.type
_entity_poly.pdbx_seq_one_letter_code
_entity_poly.pdbx_strand_id
1 'polypeptide(L)'
;MRSLRAPRGWRVRMKHVVVIGHGMVGARFAEELLEADPHVRITVLGKESTPAYNRVLLSSVVAGSKSAAMLSLGGEDHPRMRVLTRVAATQLRVDDAVVIDDHGESHAYDELVLATGSVARVPAIHGVANPDGLVPGAFVLKDMADADGIVAASAHARRAVVRGAGVLGLEVATGLVGRGVAVRLVHMADRVMDRQLGWEASAVATQNLSRLGIETHVGASVSALRSARGKVAAVRLEDGTEVPADMLVMCCGTVPETSLARTGGLAVDRGIVVDDHLRTSAPHIYAIGDCAQPPEGGTGLVAQGWEQATRLVRTICGSPATDSAMSARDVVRVKAIGIDMVAMGVCGDFDREDPRYRVLSLKDPEGGRYVEVVVTGGRLAGATCVGDADVAAALSALYTRHLPVPADPAHLLIRAMGGGMKAIASDPADLADDDPVCTCNAVTAGGIRTAVSGGCRSIADVAGQTRATTGCGGCAGVVAALISQHDEAAAVAASATNGVRI
;
A
#
# COMPACT_ATOMS: atom_id res chain seq x y z
N MET A 1 22.20 65.90 4.47
CA MET A 1 21.41 64.72 3.98
C MET A 1 22.28 63.50 4.20
N ARG A 2 21.99 62.72 5.26
CA ARG A 2 22.65 61.42 5.51
C ARG A 2 21.76 60.31 4.86
N SER A 3 22.35 59.65 3.87
CA SER A 3 21.75 58.51 3.19
C SER A 3 21.69 57.35 4.19
N LEU A 4 20.46 57.00 4.59
CA LEU A 4 20.16 55.72 5.33
C LEU A 4 20.34 54.58 4.33
N ARG A 5 21.45 53.83 4.45
CA ARG A 5 21.61 52.53 3.78
C ARG A 5 20.65 51.54 4.43
N ALA A 6 19.78 50.96 3.63
CA ALA A 6 18.93 49.84 4.05
C ALA A 6 19.78 48.69 4.60
N PRO A 7 19.34 47.96 5.64
CA PRO A 7 20.09 46.84 6.18
C PRO A 7 20.17 45.75 5.12
N ARG A 8 21.39 45.16 4.97
CA ARG A 8 21.66 44.00 4.09
C ARG A 8 20.68 42.90 4.48
N GLY A 9 19.86 42.47 3.52
CA GLY A 9 18.89 41.39 3.70
C GLY A 9 19.47 40.18 4.35
N TRP A 10 18.84 39.71 5.40
CA TRP A 10 19.09 38.40 6.00
C TRP A 10 18.82 37.37 4.90
N ARG A 11 19.86 36.73 4.37
CA ARG A 11 19.66 35.51 3.57
C ARG A 11 19.18 34.45 4.54
N VAL A 12 17.89 34.14 4.51
CA VAL A 12 17.35 32.96 5.21
C VAL A 12 18.14 31.77 4.69
N ARG A 13 18.86 31.09 5.59
CA ARG A 13 19.60 29.86 5.24
C ARG A 13 18.58 28.80 4.89
N MET A 14 18.62 28.25 3.69
CA MET A 14 17.80 27.10 3.30
C MET A 14 18.19 25.88 4.14
N LYS A 15 17.23 25.32 4.84
CA LYS A 15 17.40 24.07 5.59
C LYS A 15 17.59 22.90 4.60
N HIS A 16 18.60 22.10 4.78
CA HIS A 16 18.87 20.95 3.90
C HIS A 16 18.38 19.66 4.55
N VAL A 17 17.38 19.04 3.95
CA VAL A 17 16.84 17.74 4.34
C VAL A 17 17.33 16.67 3.38
N VAL A 18 17.94 15.61 3.92
CA VAL A 18 18.33 14.44 3.13
C VAL A 18 17.35 13.30 3.43
N VAL A 19 16.81 12.68 2.38
CA VAL A 19 15.85 11.56 2.48
C VAL A 19 16.51 10.31 1.88
N ILE A 20 16.60 9.26 2.68
CA ILE A 20 17.13 7.98 2.22
C ILE A 20 16.00 7.03 1.89
N GLY A 21 15.79 6.80 0.60
CA GLY A 21 14.72 5.98 0.05
C GLY A 21 13.72 6.78 -0.75
N HIS A 22 13.68 6.55 -2.07
CA HIS A 22 12.74 7.15 -3.00
C HIS A 22 11.57 6.18 -3.28
N GLY A 23 11.00 5.61 -2.20
CA GLY A 23 9.77 4.82 -2.26
C GLY A 23 8.53 5.69 -2.08
N MET A 24 7.35 5.03 -1.96
CA MET A 24 6.07 5.74 -1.81
C MET A 24 6.08 6.75 -0.66
N VAL A 25 6.55 6.34 0.52
CA VAL A 25 6.51 7.19 1.73
C VAL A 25 7.55 8.31 1.67
N GLY A 26 8.77 8.02 1.20
CA GLY A 26 9.82 9.04 1.05
C GLY A 26 9.48 10.10 0.01
N ALA A 27 8.90 9.72 -1.13
CA ALA A 27 8.44 10.65 -2.15
C ALA A 27 7.31 11.54 -1.62
N ARG A 28 6.30 10.95 -0.96
CA ARG A 28 5.18 11.69 -0.34
C ARG A 28 5.66 12.68 0.70
N PHE A 29 6.57 12.27 1.59
CA PHE A 29 7.15 13.15 2.59
C PHE A 29 7.86 14.35 1.95
N ALA A 30 8.66 14.10 0.89
CA ALA A 30 9.40 15.17 0.20
C ALA A 30 8.45 16.18 -0.46
N GLU A 31 7.38 15.71 -1.12
CA GLU A 31 6.35 16.55 -1.73
C GLU A 31 5.66 17.42 -0.66
N GLU A 32 5.13 16.83 0.40
CA GLU A 32 4.43 17.55 1.47
C GLU A 32 5.34 18.56 2.19
N LEU A 33 6.60 18.24 2.41
CA LEU A 33 7.55 19.16 3.05
C LEU A 33 7.87 20.35 2.17
N LEU A 34 8.02 20.16 0.85
CA LEU A 34 8.25 21.25 -0.12
C LEU A 34 7.06 22.21 -0.22
N GLU A 35 5.84 21.69 -0.05
CA GLU A 35 4.62 22.49 0.01
C GLU A 35 4.51 23.27 1.33
N ALA A 36 4.86 22.62 2.46
CA ALA A 36 4.71 23.20 3.80
C ALA A 36 5.79 24.23 4.15
N ASP A 37 7.04 24.06 3.66
CA ASP A 37 8.15 24.95 3.98
C ASP A 37 8.84 25.50 2.72
N PRO A 38 8.70 26.82 2.42
CA PRO A 38 9.36 27.47 1.29
C PRO A 38 10.89 27.60 1.46
N HIS A 39 11.42 27.38 2.66
CA HIS A 39 12.84 27.56 2.99
C HIS A 39 13.61 26.25 3.10
N VAL A 40 13.04 25.13 2.65
CA VAL A 40 13.68 23.83 2.62
C VAL A 40 14.20 23.49 1.22
N ARG A 41 15.34 22.81 1.16
CA ARG A 41 15.81 22.09 0.00
C ARG A 41 15.96 20.61 0.37
N ILE A 42 15.65 19.71 -0.57
CA ILE A 42 15.65 18.27 -0.32
C ILE A 42 16.61 17.56 -1.28
N THR A 43 17.40 16.64 -0.76
CA THR A 43 18.12 15.64 -1.55
C THR A 43 17.57 14.26 -1.21
N VAL A 44 17.11 13.54 -2.22
CA VAL A 44 16.58 12.18 -2.07
C VAL A 44 17.54 11.19 -2.69
N LEU A 45 17.99 10.18 -1.92
CA LEU A 45 18.82 9.08 -2.42
C LEU A 45 17.93 7.85 -2.62
N GLY A 46 17.84 7.37 -3.86
CA GLY A 46 17.08 6.17 -4.25
C GLY A 46 17.98 5.11 -4.87
N LYS A 47 18.07 3.93 -4.25
CA LYS A 47 18.91 2.84 -4.77
C LYS A 47 18.42 2.23 -6.08
N GLU A 48 17.12 2.35 -6.36
CA GLU A 48 16.53 1.83 -7.59
C GLU A 48 16.79 2.74 -8.79
N SER A 49 16.76 2.16 -9.98
CA SER A 49 16.92 2.91 -11.23
C SER A 49 15.66 3.63 -11.68
N THR A 50 14.52 3.21 -11.15
CA THR A 50 13.20 3.79 -11.45
C THR A 50 12.86 4.90 -10.47
N PRO A 51 12.22 5.98 -10.96
CA PRO A 51 11.57 6.97 -10.11
C PRO A 51 10.56 6.36 -9.12
N ALA A 52 10.06 7.17 -8.19
CA ALA A 52 9.06 6.69 -7.23
C ALA A 52 7.82 6.12 -7.94
N TYR A 53 7.37 4.96 -7.51
CA TYR A 53 6.23 4.28 -8.10
C TYR A 53 5.37 3.57 -7.03
N ASN A 54 4.12 3.29 -7.37
CA ASN A 54 3.17 2.59 -6.50
C ASN A 54 3.48 1.09 -6.42
N ARG A 55 4.25 0.68 -5.40
CA ARG A 55 4.67 -0.72 -5.16
C ARG A 55 3.51 -1.66 -4.87
N VAL A 56 2.39 -1.13 -4.39
CA VAL A 56 1.19 -1.93 -4.12
C VAL A 56 0.63 -2.54 -5.40
N LEU A 57 1.03 -2.03 -6.56
CA LEU A 57 0.57 -2.49 -7.88
C LEU A 57 1.56 -3.41 -8.62
N LEU A 58 2.66 -3.81 -8.00
CA LEU A 58 3.64 -4.72 -8.61
C LEU A 58 3.00 -6.06 -9.02
N SER A 59 2.08 -6.58 -8.22
CA SER A 59 1.29 -7.76 -8.57
C SER A 59 0.43 -7.56 -9.83
N SER A 60 -0.05 -6.33 -10.08
CA SER A 60 -0.79 -6.00 -11.32
C SER A 60 0.12 -5.99 -12.56
N VAL A 61 1.42 -5.66 -12.40
CA VAL A 61 2.42 -5.81 -13.46
C VAL A 61 2.66 -7.29 -13.74
N VAL A 62 2.84 -8.10 -12.69
CA VAL A 62 2.95 -9.56 -12.83
C VAL A 62 1.72 -10.13 -13.52
N ALA A 63 0.53 -9.68 -13.20
CA ALA A 63 -0.73 -10.10 -13.83
C ALA A 63 -0.92 -9.56 -15.26
N GLY A 64 -0.12 -8.58 -15.70
CA GLY A 64 -0.25 -7.95 -17.03
C GLY A 64 -1.42 -6.96 -17.15
N SER A 65 -2.09 -6.64 -16.04
CA SER A 65 -3.22 -5.69 -16.03
C SER A 65 -2.78 -4.22 -15.98
N LYS A 66 -1.53 -3.95 -15.62
CA LYS A 66 -0.91 -2.62 -15.66
C LYS A 66 0.52 -2.71 -16.19
N SER A 67 0.95 -1.68 -16.93
CA SER A 67 2.35 -1.53 -17.34
C SER A 67 3.15 -0.82 -16.23
N ALA A 68 4.48 -1.00 -16.20
CA ALA A 68 5.37 -0.33 -15.26
C ALA A 68 5.21 1.21 -15.29
N ALA A 69 5.03 1.79 -16.47
CA ALA A 69 4.84 3.24 -16.63
C ALA A 69 3.58 3.77 -15.91
N MET A 70 2.52 2.95 -15.79
CA MET A 70 1.29 3.34 -15.09
C MET A 70 1.46 3.40 -13.56
N LEU A 71 2.57 2.92 -13.03
CA LEU A 71 2.84 2.88 -11.60
C LEU A 71 3.57 4.14 -11.11
N SER A 72 4.12 4.96 -12.00
CA SER A 72 4.87 6.17 -11.64
C SER A 72 4.03 7.09 -10.74
N LEU A 73 4.67 7.64 -9.73
CA LEU A 73 4.08 8.64 -8.84
C LEU A 73 4.33 10.06 -9.32
N GLY A 74 5.32 10.30 -10.18
CA GLY A 74 5.73 11.65 -10.61
C GLY A 74 6.29 12.48 -9.46
N GLY A 75 6.29 13.81 -9.63
CA GLY A 75 6.62 14.76 -8.54
C GLY A 75 8.12 15.05 -8.39
N GLU A 76 8.98 14.60 -9.32
CA GLU A 76 10.44 14.73 -9.22
C GLU A 76 10.97 16.06 -9.72
N ASP A 77 10.22 16.77 -10.57
CA ASP A 77 10.62 18.03 -11.17
C ASP A 77 10.26 19.22 -10.26
N HIS A 78 11.04 19.41 -9.20
CA HIS A 78 10.85 20.54 -8.31
C HIS A 78 12.20 21.28 -8.10
N PRO A 79 12.29 22.61 -8.27
CA PRO A 79 13.55 23.37 -8.24
C PRO A 79 14.30 23.29 -6.91
N ARG A 80 13.62 22.95 -5.81
CA ARG A 80 14.21 22.77 -4.47
C ARG A 80 14.43 21.30 -4.11
N MET A 81 14.18 20.36 -5.02
CA MET A 81 14.40 18.92 -4.81
C MET A 81 15.40 18.36 -5.83
N ARG A 82 16.33 17.56 -5.34
CA ARG A 82 17.27 16.78 -6.16
C ARG A 82 17.07 15.30 -5.85
N VAL A 83 16.66 14.54 -6.83
CA VAL A 83 16.54 13.08 -6.72
C VAL A 83 17.75 12.41 -7.37
N LEU A 84 18.43 11.55 -6.61
CA LEU A 84 19.56 10.75 -7.06
C LEU A 84 19.10 9.30 -7.17
N THR A 85 18.86 8.82 -8.37
CA THR A 85 18.52 7.41 -8.64
C THR A 85 19.79 6.56 -8.82
N ARG A 86 19.73 5.25 -8.53
CA ARG A 86 20.88 4.33 -8.50
C ARG A 86 21.97 4.76 -7.53
N VAL A 87 21.58 5.44 -6.44
CA VAL A 87 22.48 5.87 -5.39
C VAL A 87 22.00 5.27 -4.07
N ALA A 88 22.79 4.38 -3.50
CA ALA A 88 22.49 3.74 -2.23
C ALA A 88 23.30 4.36 -1.09
N ALA A 89 22.64 4.78 -0.02
CA ALA A 89 23.34 5.17 1.21
C ALA A 89 23.94 3.93 1.87
N THR A 90 25.23 4.00 2.19
CA THR A 90 26.01 2.86 2.73
C THR A 90 26.49 3.08 4.16
N GLN A 91 26.75 4.32 4.56
CA GLN A 91 27.21 4.66 5.90
C GLN A 91 26.56 5.93 6.41
N LEU A 92 26.15 5.90 7.68
CA LEU A 92 25.67 7.08 8.41
C LEU A 92 26.70 7.49 9.46
N ARG A 93 27.17 8.74 9.39
CA ARG A 93 28.04 9.38 10.38
C ARG A 93 27.24 10.42 11.14
N VAL A 94 26.72 10.02 12.29
CA VAL A 94 25.80 10.85 13.08
C VAL A 94 26.48 12.11 13.60
N ASP A 95 27.67 11.97 14.16
CA ASP A 95 28.43 13.11 14.76
C ASP A 95 28.83 14.16 13.71
N ASP A 96 29.09 13.74 12.47
CA ASP A 96 29.46 14.62 11.36
C ASP A 96 28.25 15.20 10.63
N ALA A 97 27.04 14.73 10.92
CA ALA A 97 25.79 15.01 10.19
C ALA A 97 25.92 14.73 8.67
N VAL A 98 26.45 13.56 8.30
CA VAL A 98 26.75 13.16 6.92
C VAL A 98 26.28 11.73 6.65
N VAL A 99 25.71 11.52 5.45
CA VAL A 99 25.50 10.20 4.86
C VAL A 99 26.49 10.00 3.71
N ILE A 100 27.09 8.82 3.62
CA ILE A 100 27.97 8.42 2.53
C ILE A 100 27.23 7.44 1.64
N ASP A 101 27.28 7.66 0.34
CA ASP A 101 26.67 6.77 -0.65
C ASP A 101 27.64 5.68 -1.16
N ASP A 102 27.17 4.82 -2.07
CA ASP A 102 27.91 3.72 -2.68
C ASP A 102 28.95 4.17 -3.72
N HIS A 103 28.97 5.48 -4.09
CA HIS A 103 30.01 6.10 -4.90
C HIS A 103 31.09 6.78 -4.03
N GLY A 104 30.91 6.80 -2.70
CA GLY A 104 31.80 7.47 -1.76
C GLY A 104 31.55 8.97 -1.60
N GLU A 105 30.47 9.49 -2.21
CA GLU A 105 30.07 10.88 -2.07
C GLU A 105 29.41 11.12 -0.71
N SER A 106 29.67 12.31 -0.15
CA SER A 106 29.18 12.73 1.17
C SER A 106 28.02 13.70 1.04
N HIS A 107 26.91 13.39 1.69
CA HIS A 107 25.69 14.18 1.73
C HIS A 107 25.47 14.75 3.14
N ALA A 108 25.89 16.01 3.35
CA ALA A 108 25.65 16.70 4.63
C ALA A 108 24.19 17.11 4.75
N TYR A 109 23.62 17.04 5.95
CA TYR A 109 22.22 17.37 6.23
C TYR A 109 22.06 18.27 7.46
N ASP A 110 20.99 19.06 7.48
CA ASP A 110 20.46 19.68 8.69
C ASP A 110 19.44 18.75 9.37
N GLU A 111 18.68 17.97 8.56
CA GLU A 111 17.76 16.93 9.01
C GLU A 111 17.89 15.71 8.08
N LEU A 112 17.81 14.50 8.65
CA LEU A 112 17.89 13.24 7.91
C LEU A 112 16.62 12.43 8.11
N VAL A 113 16.04 11.92 7.02
CA VAL A 113 14.87 11.04 7.06
C VAL A 113 15.20 9.69 6.46
N LEU A 114 15.12 8.65 7.27
CA LEU A 114 15.27 7.28 6.85
C LEU A 114 13.90 6.75 6.40
N ALA A 115 13.73 6.57 5.09
CA ALA A 115 12.55 6.01 4.42
C ALA A 115 12.94 4.76 3.61
N THR A 116 13.86 3.96 4.17
CA THR A 116 14.50 2.81 3.51
C THR A 116 13.52 1.64 3.26
N GLY A 117 12.35 1.67 3.91
CA GLY A 117 11.29 0.71 3.70
C GLY A 117 11.62 -0.68 4.27
N SER A 118 11.35 -1.72 3.48
CA SER A 118 11.56 -3.11 3.88
C SER A 118 12.07 -3.94 2.70
N VAL A 119 12.70 -5.07 2.99
CA VAL A 119 13.15 -6.07 2.01
C VAL A 119 12.25 -7.31 2.06
N ALA A 120 12.17 -8.05 0.96
CA ALA A 120 11.42 -9.31 0.95
C ALA A 120 12.09 -10.32 1.89
N ARG A 121 11.28 -11.03 2.66
CA ARG A 121 11.77 -12.14 3.49
C ARG A 121 12.04 -13.36 2.61
N VAL A 122 13.30 -13.77 2.56
CA VAL A 122 13.71 -15.04 1.96
C VAL A 122 13.78 -16.08 3.09
N PRO A 123 12.88 -17.07 3.10
CA PRO A 123 12.94 -18.14 4.12
C PRO A 123 14.18 -19.02 3.94
N ALA A 124 14.56 -19.72 5.03
CA ALA A 124 15.64 -20.68 5.00
C ALA A 124 15.21 -21.96 4.24
N ILE A 125 15.32 -21.92 2.91
CA ILE A 125 15.05 -23.04 2.00
C ILE A 125 16.41 -23.54 1.49
N HIS A 126 16.72 -24.81 1.71
CA HIS A 126 17.98 -25.38 1.24
C HIS A 126 18.10 -25.25 -0.30
N GLY A 127 19.18 -24.67 -0.79
CA GLY A 127 19.47 -24.53 -2.21
C GLY A 127 18.71 -23.40 -2.93
N VAL A 128 18.01 -22.49 -2.21
CA VAL A 128 17.27 -21.37 -2.83
C VAL A 128 18.18 -20.20 -3.20
N ALA A 129 19.30 -20.08 -2.52
CA ALA A 129 20.28 -19.01 -2.74
C ALA A 129 21.72 -19.57 -2.80
N ASN A 130 22.58 -18.86 -3.48
CA ASN A 130 24.02 -19.06 -3.57
C ASN A 130 24.74 -17.72 -3.27
N PRO A 131 26.08 -17.64 -3.30
CA PRO A 131 26.80 -16.39 -3.06
C PRO A 131 26.40 -15.24 -3.97
N ASP A 132 25.89 -15.52 -5.17
CA ASP A 132 25.49 -14.51 -6.17
C ASP A 132 24.03 -14.07 -6.02
N GLY A 133 23.27 -14.66 -5.08
CA GLY A 133 21.87 -14.35 -4.80
C GLY A 133 20.92 -15.55 -4.96
N LEU A 134 19.68 -15.30 -5.36
CA LEU A 134 18.71 -16.37 -5.59
C LEU A 134 19.08 -17.21 -6.82
N VAL A 135 18.83 -18.50 -6.74
CA VAL A 135 19.02 -19.42 -7.89
C VAL A 135 18.09 -19.00 -9.04
N PRO A 136 18.55 -19.01 -10.31
CA PRO A 136 17.73 -18.72 -11.47
C PRO A 136 16.41 -19.51 -11.48
N GLY A 137 15.29 -18.79 -11.53
CA GLY A 137 13.95 -19.33 -11.40
C GLY A 137 13.35 -19.22 -9.98
N ALA A 138 14.13 -18.80 -8.98
CA ALA A 138 13.61 -18.42 -7.66
C ALA A 138 13.49 -16.89 -7.59
N PHE A 139 12.35 -16.39 -7.10
CA PHE A 139 12.00 -14.97 -7.08
C PHE A 139 11.38 -14.57 -5.74
N VAL A 140 11.51 -13.30 -5.43
CA VAL A 140 10.67 -12.54 -4.50
C VAL A 140 9.89 -11.49 -5.30
N LEU A 141 8.97 -10.76 -4.68
CA LEU A 141 8.30 -9.62 -5.31
C LEU A 141 8.30 -8.44 -4.33
N LYS A 142 9.22 -7.52 -4.52
CA LYS A 142 9.36 -6.33 -3.68
C LYS A 142 9.60 -5.05 -4.48
N ASP A 143 10.26 -5.13 -5.62
CA ASP A 143 10.54 -4.00 -6.49
C ASP A 143 10.21 -4.28 -7.97
N MET A 144 10.47 -3.30 -8.84
CA MET A 144 10.15 -3.41 -10.26
C MET A 144 11.01 -4.48 -10.95
N ALA A 145 12.27 -4.62 -10.56
CA ALA A 145 13.16 -5.61 -11.14
C ALA A 145 12.70 -7.04 -10.83
N ASP A 146 12.16 -7.27 -9.61
CA ASP A 146 11.53 -8.53 -9.24
C ASP A 146 10.32 -8.83 -10.15
N ALA A 147 9.44 -7.82 -10.33
CA ALA A 147 8.25 -7.98 -11.17
C ALA A 147 8.62 -8.30 -12.63
N ASP A 148 9.59 -7.58 -13.19
CA ASP A 148 10.09 -7.80 -14.55
C ASP A 148 10.72 -9.20 -14.68
N GLY A 149 11.49 -9.63 -13.67
CA GLY A 149 12.09 -10.96 -13.62
C GLY A 149 11.03 -12.09 -13.60
N ILE A 150 9.97 -11.94 -12.80
CA ILE A 150 8.84 -12.89 -12.75
C ILE A 150 8.11 -12.91 -14.09
N VAL A 151 7.83 -11.74 -14.68
CA VAL A 151 7.17 -11.64 -16.00
C VAL A 151 7.99 -12.33 -17.09
N ALA A 152 9.29 -12.05 -17.15
CA ALA A 152 10.18 -12.67 -18.13
C ALA A 152 10.26 -14.20 -17.95
N ALA A 153 10.37 -14.69 -16.73
CA ALA A 153 10.40 -16.11 -16.43
C ALA A 153 9.07 -16.81 -16.77
N SER A 154 7.92 -16.15 -16.50
CA SER A 154 6.59 -16.70 -16.76
C SER A 154 6.34 -17.02 -18.24
N ALA A 155 7.01 -16.32 -19.18
CA ALA A 155 6.90 -16.58 -20.60
C ALA A 155 7.41 -17.97 -21.01
N HIS A 156 8.24 -18.61 -20.19
CA HIS A 156 8.85 -19.91 -20.47
C HIS A 156 8.50 -20.98 -19.43
N ALA A 157 7.95 -20.59 -18.28
CA ALA A 157 7.56 -21.48 -17.22
C ALA A 157 6.22 -22.17 -17.55
N ARG A 158 6.13 -23.45 -17.28
CA ARG A 158 4.88 -24.22 -17.34
C ARG A 158 4.23 -24.38 -15.97
N ARG A 159 5.04 -24.43 -14.93
CA ARG A 159 4.62 -24.70 -13.54
C ARG A 159 5.34 -23.77 -12.59
N ALA A 160 4.57 -23.14 -11.74
CA ALA A 160 5.09 -22.30 -10.68
C ALA A 160 4.64 -22.80 -9.31
N VAL A 161 5.53 -22.70 -8.32
CA VAL A 161 5.16 -22.76 -6.92
C VAL A 161 5.20 -21.35 -6.37
N VAL A 162 4.09 -20.92 -5.76
CA VAL A 162 4.01 -19.67 -4.98
C VAL A 162 4.01 -20.04 -3.51
N ARG A 163 5.01 -19.58 -2.76
CA ARG A 163 5.12 -19.82 -1.31
C ARG A 163 4.59 -18.63 -0.53
N GLY A 164 3.49 -18.86 0.21
CA GLY A 164 2.76 -17.86 0.98
C GLY A 164 1.39 -17.57 0.37
N ALA A 165 0.31 -17.81 1.15
CA ALA A 165 -1.07 -17.60 0.75
C ALA A 165 -1.70 -16.37 1.42
N GLY A 166 -0.91 -15.34 1.71
CA GLY A 166 -1.40 -14.00 2.05
C GLY A 166 -1.77 -13.20 0.79
N VAL A 167 -2.13 -11.92 0.96
CA VAL A 167 -2.56 -11.01 -0.12
C VAL A 167 -1.67 -11.11 -1.36
N LEU A 168 -0.37 -10.86 -1.20
CA LEU A 168 0.58 -10.85 -2.33
C LEU A 168 0.68 -12.21 -3.01
N GLY A 169 0.66 -13.29 -2.25
CA GLY A 169 0.74 -14.64 -2.81
C GLY A 169 -0.46 -14.98 -3.67
N LEU A 170 -1.67 -14.59 -3.26
CA LEU A 170 -2.89 -14.78 -4.05
C LEU A 170 -2.87 -13.95 -5.33
N GLU A 171 -2.45 -12.68 -5.24
CA GLU A 171 -2.33 -11.79 -6.40
C GLU A 171 -1.31 -12.31 -7.43
N VAL A 172 -0.16 -12.81 -6.96
CA VAL A 172 0.86 -13.42 -7.84
C VAL A 172 0.36 -14.72 -8.44
N ALA A 173 -0.27 -15.60 -7.64
CA ALA A 173 -0.77 -16.88 -8.11
C ALA A 173 -1.81 -16.70 -9.22
N THR A 174 -2.81 -15.84 -9.02
CA THR A 174 -3.83 -15.53 -10.04
C THR A 174 -3.24 -14.85 -11.26
N GLY A 175 -2.27 -13.94 -11.07
CA GLY A 175 -1.56 -13.29 -12.16
C GLY A 175 -0.78 -14.28 -13.03
N LEU A 176 -0.11 -15.25 -12.45
CA LEU A 176 0.60 -16.32 -13.17
C LEU A 176 -0.34 -17.26 -13.91
N VAL A 177 -1.49 -17.62 -13.30
CA VAL A 177 -2.54 -18.39 -14.01
C VAL A 177 -3.05 -17.62 -15.22
N GLY A 178 -3.28 -16.31 -15.09
CA GLY A 178 -3.66 -15.45 -16.22
C GLY A 178 -2.62 -15.40 -17.34
N ARG A 179 -1.36 -15.77 -17.07
CA ARG A 179 -0.28 -15.94 -18.06
C ARG A 179 -0.15 -17.36 -18.60
N GLY A 180 -1.05 -18.28 -18.24
CA GLY A 180 -1.04 -19.67 -18.67
C GLY A 180 -0.07 -20.58 -17.90
N VAL A 181 0.45 -20.14 -16.74
CA VAL A 181 1.30 -20.95 -15.89
C VAL A 181 0.44 -21.74 -14.90
N ALA A 182 0.63 -23.06 -14.81
CA ALA A 182 -0.02 -23.87 -13.79
C ALA A 182 0.59 -23.55 -12.40
N VAL A 183 -0.25 -23.16 -11.44
CA VAL A 183 0.21 -22.68 -10.14
C VAL A 183 -0.18 -23.61 -9.01
N ARG A 184 0.81 -23.92 -8.17
CA ARG A 184 0.61 -24.54 -6.85
C ARG A 184 0.96 -23.54 -5.77
N LEU A 185 -0.01 -23.25 -4.90
CA LEU A 185 0.13 -22.34 -3.77
C LEU A 185 0.46 -23.15 -2.52
N VAL A 186 1.61 -22.88 -1.88
CA VAL A 186 2.06 -23.57 -0.66
C VAL A 186 2.08 -22.60 0.50
N HIS A 187 1.43 -22.93 1.60
CA HIS A 187 1.33 -22.07 2.76
C HIS A 187 1.55 -22.82 4.06
N MET A 188 2.34 -22.23 4.98
CA MET A 188 2.68 -22.86 6.25
C MET A 188 1.53 -22.88 7.26
N ALA A 189 0.64 -21.87 7.21
CA ALA A 189 -0.54 -21.86 8.04
C ALA A 189 -1.60 -22.85 7.52
N ASP A 190 -2.58 -23.14 8.34
CA ASP A 190 -3.61 -24.13 8.11
C ASP A 190 -4.71 -23.71 7.10
N ARG A 191 -4.68 -22.43 6.66
CA ARG A 191 -5.65 -21.85 5.73
C ARG A 191 -5.09 -20.66 4.97
N VAL A 192 -5.71 -20.31 3.84
CA VAL A 192 -5.33 -19.11 3.07
C VAL A 192 -5.76 -17.85 3.81
N MET A 193 -4.94 -16.78 3.70
CA MET A 193 -5.23 -15.49 4.34
C MET A 193 -5.47 -15.61 5.85
N ASP A 194 -4.73 -16.49 6.54
CA ASP A 194 -4.89 -16.86 7.94
C ASP A 194 -5.03 -15.67 8.92
N ARG A 195 -4.44 -14.53 8.58
CA ARG A 195 -4.53 -13.33 9.41
C ARG A 195 -5.82 -12.53 9.22
N GLN A 196 -6.46 -12.64 8.05
CA GLN A 196 -7.61 -11.83 7.67
C GLN A 196 -8.90 -12.61 7.57
N LEU A 197 -8.81 -13.92 7.30
CA LEU A 197 -9.98 -14.76 7.09
C LEU A 197 -10.13 -15.80 8.21
N GLY A 198 -11.32 -15.89 8.78
CA GLY A 198 -11.73 -17.05 9.58
C GLY A 198 -11.88 -18.30 8.70
N TRP A 199 -12.07 -19.45 9.33
CA TRP A 199 -12.14 -20.77 8.67
C TRP A 199 -13.16 -20.84 7.52
N GLU A 200 -14.35 -20.30 7.72
CA GLU A 200 -15.43 -20.37 6.72
C GLU A 200 -15.14 -19.50 5.51
N ALA A 201 -14.68 -18.26 5.73
CA ALA A 201 -14.28 -17.35 4.67
C ALA A 201 -13.11 -17.91 3.87
N SER A 202 -12.11 -18.48 4.55
CA SER A 202 -10.95 -19.11 3.93
C SER A 202 -11.34 -20.35 3.12
N ALA A 203 -12.29 -21.16 3.57
CA ALA A 203 -12.78 -22.31 2.81
C ALA A 203 -13.43 -21.87 1.49
N VAL A 204 -14.26 -20.82 1.50
CA VAL A 204 -14.85 -20.24 0.28
C VAL A 204 -13.78 -19.66 -0.62
N ALA A 205 -12.80 -18.93 -0.07
CA ALA A 205 -11.69 -18.38 -0.83
C ALA A 205 -10.86 -19.51 -1.51
N THR A 206 -10.57 -20.60 -0.79
CA THR A 206 -9.85 -21.77 -1.32
C THR A 206 -10.63 -22.43 -2.45
N GLN A 207 -11.96 -22.55 -2.33
CA GLN A 207 -12.79 -23.07 -3.41
C GLN A 207 -12.76 -22.18 -4.65
N ASN A 208 -12.78 -20.85 -4.48
CA ASN A 208 -12.64 -19.91 -5.59
C ASN A 208 -11.27 -20.02 -6.28
N LEU A 209 -10.18 -20.19 -5.50
CA LEU A 209 -8.85 -20.47 -6.05
C LEU A 209 -8.83 -21.75 -6.88
N SER A 210 -9.44 -22.83 -6.38
CA SER A 210 -9.56 -24.09 -7.10
C SER A 210 -10.33 -23.97 -8.42
N ARG A 211 -11.39 -23.15 -8.48
CA ARG A 211 -12.13 -22.86 -9.73
C ARG A 211 -11.26 -22.13 -10.77
N LEU A 212 -10.27 -21.36 -10.33
CA LEU A 212 -9.27 -20.73 -11.19
C LEU A 212 -8.13 -21.68 -11.59
N GLY A 213 -8.16 -22.94 -11.15
CA GLY A 213 -7.12 -23.94 -11.42
C GLY A 213 -5.88 -23.81 -10.53
N ILE A 214 -5.99 -23.10 -9.41
CA ILE A 214 -4.89 -22.98 -8.43
C ILE A 214 -5.02 -24.11 -7.40
N GLU A 215 -4.03 -24.99 -7.36
CA GLU A 215 -3.91 -26.04 -6.35
C GLU A 215 -3.32 -25.46 -5.07
N THR A 216 -4.00 -25.62 -3.93
CA THR A 216 -3.59 -25.08 -2.63
C THR A 216 -3.12 -26.16 -1.69
N HIS A 217 -1.93 -25.98 -1.10
CA HIS A 217 -1.37 -26.81 -0.03
C HIS A 217 -1.16 -25.94 1.20
N VAL A 218 -2.08 -26.02 2.15
CA VAL A 218 -2.01 -25.36 3.46
C VAL A 218 -1.43 -26.31 4.50
N GLY A 219 -0.92 -25.78 5.63
CA GLY A 219 -0.20 -26.56 6.63
C GLY A 219 1.11 -27.16 6.08
N ALA A 220 1.66 -26.62 5.01
CA ALA A 220 2.81 -27.14 4.30
C ALA A 220 3.90 -26.08 4.12
N SER A 221 5.15 -26.48 4.26
CA SER A 221 6.32 -25.62 4.06
C SER A 221 7.25 -26.18 3.01
N VAL A 222 7.90 -25.28 2.25
CA VAL A 222 8.98 -25.63 1.34
C VAL A 222 10.28 -25.73 2.15
N SER A 223 10.92 -26.88 2.15
CA SER A 223 12.18 -27.16 2.87
C SER A 223 13.42 -27.05 1.99
N ALA A 224 13.30 -27.41 0.71
CA ALA A 224 14.43 -27.40 -0.21
C ALA A 224 14.01 -27.07 -1.64
N LEU A 225 14.94 -26.52 -2.40
CA LEU A 225 14.83 -26.32 -3.83
C LEU A 225 15.76 -27.31 -4.53
N ARG A 226 15.24 -28.05 -5.51
CA ARG A 226 16.02 -28.89 -6.40
C ARG A 226 16.29 -28.14 -7.70
N SER A 227 17.57 -27.97 -8.00
CA SER A 227 18.02 -27.36 -9.25
C SER A 227 18.42 -28.43 -10.26
N ALA A 228 18.16 -28.17 -11.55
CA ALA A 228 18.71 -28.91 -12.66
C ALA A 228 19.28 -27.92 -13.67
N ARG A 229 20.53 -28.16 -14.12
CA ARG A 229 21.23 -27.25 -15.04
C ARG A 229 21.27 -25.79 -14.55
N GLY A 230 21.42 -25.59 -13.24
CA GLY A 230 21.49 -24.27 -12.62
C GLY A 230 20.18 -23.50 -12.50
N LYS A 231 19.03 -24.14 -12.75
CA LYS A 231 17.70 -23.51 -12.66
C LYS A 231 16.77 -24.33 -11.76
N VAL A 232 15.72 -23.73 -11.24
CA VAL A 232 14.64 -24.41 -10.51
C VAL A 232 14.07 -25.55 -11.35
N ALA A 233 13.92 -26.74 -10.75
CA ALA A 233 13.32 -27.92 -11.37
C ALA A 233 12.23 -28.56 -10.50
N ALA A 234 12.32 -28.43 -9.18
CA ALA A 234 11.30 -28.83 -8.23
C ALA A 234 11.51 -28.14 -6.88
N VAL A 235 10.48 -28.09 -6.05
CA VAL A 235 10.59 -27.80 -4.62
C VAL A 235 10.24 -29.04 -3.82
N ARG A 236 10.90 -29.23 -2.66
CA ARG A 236 10.57 -30.27 -1.71
C ARG A 236 9.85 -29.66 -0.51
N LEU A 237 8.75 -30.26 -0.13
CA LEU A 237 8.02 -29.91 1.07
C LEU A 237 8.65 -30.59 2.31
N GLU A 238 8.25 -30.16 3.51
CA GLU A 238 8.75 -30.73 4.77
C GLU A 238 8.35 -32.19 4.97
N ASP A 239 7.20 -32.61 4.41
CA ASP A 239 6.75 -34.00 4.42
C ASP A 239 7.49 -34.91 3.43
N GLY A 240 8.47 -34.36 2.70
CA GLY A 240 9.26 -35.05 1.68
C GLY A 240 8.65 -35.06 0.29
N THR A 241 7.42 -34.53 0.09
CA THR A 241 6.76 -34.45 -1.21
C THR A 241 7.58 -33.58 -2.16
N GLU A 242 7.87 -34.06 -3.36
CA GLU A 242 8.51 -33.30 -4.42
C GLU A 242 7.47 -32.71 -5.37
N VAL A 243 7.49 -31.38 -5.51
CA VAL A 243 6.58 -30.62 -6.38
C VAL A 243 7.38 -30.11 -7.58
N PRO A 244 7.16 -30.65 -8.80
CA PRO A 244 7.83 -30.14 -9.99
C PRO A 244 7.48 -28.68 -10.25
N ALA A 245 8.50 -27.83 -10.48
CA ALA A 245 8.32 -26.41 -10.71
C ALA A 245 9.43 -25.88 -11.62
N ASP A 246 9.08 -24.97 -12.52
CA ASP A 246 10.02 -24.25 -13.36
C ASP A 246 10.38 -22.90 -12.73
N MET A 247 9.56 -22.44 -11.80
CA MET A 247 9.80 -21.24 -10.99
C MET A 247 9.22 -21.37 -9.57
N LEU A 248 9.87 -20.67 -8.62
CA LEU A 248 9.42 -20.49 -7.23
C LEU A 248 9.30 -19.00 -6.95
N VAL A 249 8.12 -18.53 -6.53
CA VAL A 249 7.92 -17.13 -6.08
C VAL A 249 7.63 -17.12 -4.59
N MET A 250 8.47 -16.44 -3.82
CA MET A 250 8.37 -16.36 -2.36
C MET A 250 7.64 -15.09 -1.93
N CYS A 251 6.40 -15.23 -1.48
CA CYS A 251 5.54 -14.17 -0.94
C CYS A 251 5.40 -14.30 0.59
N CYS A 252 6.55 -14.29 1.30
CA CYS A 252 6.66 -14.67 2.71
C CYS A 252 6.70 -13.47 3.68
N GLY A 253 6.19 -12.32 3.24
CA GLY A 253 6.25 -11.06 3.98
C GLY A 253 7.57 -10.32 3.80
N THR A 254 7.79 -9.33 4.65
CA THR A 254 8.93 -8.40 4.56
C THR A 254 9.67 -8.28 5.89
N VAL A 255 10.87 -7.73 5.83
CA VAL A 255 11.69 -7.35 6.99
C VAL A 255 12.06 -5.88 6.85
N PRO A 256 11.90 -5.05 7.89
CA PRO A 256 12.34 -3.66 7.87
C PRO A 256 13.82 -3.52 7.45
N GLU A 257 14.11 -2.55 6.58
CA GLU A 257 15.48 -2.27 6.15
C GLU A 257 16.13 -1.31 7.15
N THR A 258 17.00 -1.84 7.98
CA THR A 258 17.62 -1.13 9.10
C THR A 258 19.15 -1.07 9.03
N SER A 259 19.77 -1.60 7.97
CA SER A 259 21.24 -1.72 7.87
C SER A 259 21.93 -0.37 7.99
N LEU A 260 21.47 0.66 7.29
CA LEU A 260 22.04 2.00 7.39
C LEU A 260 21.93 2.59 8.81
N ALA A 261 20.80 2.42 9.46
CA ALA A 261 20.58 2.89 10.85
C ALA A 261 21.57 2.24 11.83
N ARG A 262 21.87 0.95 11.64
CA ARG A 262 22.87 0.23 12.43
C ARG A 262 24.29 0.77 12.24
N THR A 263 24.66 1.21 11.02
CA THR A 263 26.00 1.82 10.78
C THR A 263 26.17 3.12 11.54
N GLY A 264 25.09 3.86 11.79
CA GLY A 264 25.07 5.08 12.60
C GLY A 264 24.85 4.85 14.10
N GLY A 265 24.79 3.61 14.57
CA GLY A 265 24.54 3.29 15.98
C GLY A 265 23.14 3.67 16.48
N LEU A 266 22.16 3.86 15.60
CA LEU A 266 20.80 4.15 16.01
C LEU A 266 20.14 2.94 16.67
N ALA A 267 19.18 3.20 17.57
CA ALA A 267 18.42 2.16 18.24
C ALA A 267 17.56 1.39 17.22
N VAL A 268 17.77 0.08 17.15
CA VAL A 268 17.06 -0.82 16.23
C VAL A 268 16.64 -2.07 17.01
N ASP A 269 15.35 -2.41 16.92
CA ASP A 269 14.80 -3.69 17.36
C ASP A 269 14.31 -4.47 16.12
N ARG A 270 13.02 -4.60 15.89
CA ARG A 270 12.45 -5.17 14.65
C ARG A 270 12.55 -4.17 13.49
N GLY A 271 12.38 -2.88 13.77
CA GLY A 271 12.59 -1.73 12.91
C GLY A 271 13.48 -0.68 13.57
N ILE A 272 13.64 0.46 12.95
CA ILE A 272 14.31 1.63 13.54
C ILE A 272 13.38 2.20 14.62
N VAL A 273 13.79 2.16 15.88
CA VAL A 273 12.97 2.65 16.99
C VAL A 273 12.80 4.16 16.89
N VAL A 274 11.55 4.63 16.95
CA VAL A 274 11.21 6.05 16.93
C VAL A 274 10.18 6.39 18.00
N ASP A 275 10.15 7.68 18.40
CA ASP A 275 9.13 8.23 19.30
C ASP A 275 7.84 8.60 18.54
N ASP A 276 6.85 9.16 19.27
CA ASP A 276 5.57 9.65 18.72
C ASP A 276 5.74 10.77 17.67
N HIS A 277 6.91 11.42 17.64
CA HIS A 277 7.30 12.44 16.67
C HIS A 277 8.16 11.88 15.51
N LEU A 278 8.31 10.55 15.45
CA LEU A 278 9.13 9.83 14.47
C LEU A 278 10.63 10.13 14.55
N ARG A 279 11.10 10.63 15.72
CA ARG A 279 12.52 10.86 16.01
C ARG A 279 13.18 9.55 16.38
N THR A 280 14.39 9.32 15.85
CA THR A 280 15.24 8.19 16.26
C THR A 280 15.96 8.49 17.58
N SER A 281 16.85 7.59 17.99
CA SER A 281 17.71 7.78 19.16
C SER A 281 18.77 8.89 18.99
N ALA A 282 18.96 9.44 17.78
CA ALA A 282 19.88 10.54 17.51
C ALA A 282 19.11 11.81 17.11
N PRO A 283 19.58 13.01 17.50
CA PRO A 283 18.96 14.26 17.14
C PRO A 283 19.00 14.49 15.63
N HIS A 284 17.99 15.19 15.11
CA HIS A 284 17.87 15.52 13.67
C HIS A 284 17.80 14.34 12.71
N ILE A 285 17.54 13.12 13.23
CA ILE A 285 17.37 11.91 12.42
C ILE A 285 16.01 11.29 12.73
N TYR A 286 15.24 11.02 11.67
CA TYR A 286 13.88 10.49 11.72
C TYR A 286 13.79 9.20 10.92
N ALA A 287 12.77 8.38 11.17
CA ALA A 287 12.44 7.23 10.33
C ALA A 287 10.94 7.15 10.09
N ILE A 288 10.56 6.80 8.85
CA ILE A 288 9.16 6.68 8.40
C ILE A 288 8.97 5.47 7.46
N GLY A 289 7.74 4.99 7.37
CA GLY A 289 7.38 3.84 6.54
C GLY A 289 7.79 2.51 7.16
N ASP A 290 7.91 1.47 6.32
CA ASP A 290 8.14 0.09 6.77
C ASP A 290 9.44 -0.12 7.58
N CYS A 291 10.42 0.78 7.47
CA CYS A 291 11.66 0.69 8.26
C CYS A 291 11.51 1.19 9.69
N ALA A 292 10.52 2.03 9.97
CA ALA A 292 10.29 2.62 11.28
C ALA A 292 9.54 1.65 12.20
N GLN A 293 9.85 1.73 13.49
CA GLN A 293 9.12 1.04 14.57
C GLN A 293 8.60 2.08 15.55
N PRO A 294 7.42 2.69 15.27
CA PRO A 294 6.77 3.61 16.18
C PRO A 294 6.16 2.87 17.39
N PRO A 295 5.81 3.57 18.47
CA PRO A 295 5.23 2.96 19.69
C PRO A 295 3.96 2.15 19.42
N GLU A 296 3.13 2.58 18.50
CA GLU A 296 1.91 1.89 18.08
C GLU A 296 2.16 0.61 17.25
N GLY A 297 3.41 0.37 16.87
CA GLY A 297 3.81 -0.74 16.02
C GLY A 297 3.66 -0.46 14.52
N GLY A 298 4.32 -1.30 13.71
CA GLY A 298 4.25 -1.23 12.24
C GLY A 298 3.18 -2.17 11.69
N THR A 299 2.29 -1.68 10.84
CA THR A 299 1.24 -2.48 10.17
C THR A 299 1.71 -3.05 8.83
N GLY A 300 2.75 -2.47 8.23
CA GLY A 300 3.18 -2.79 6.86
C GLY A 300 2.18 -2.34 5.78
N LEU A 301 1.23 -1.47 6.14
CA LEU A 301 0.27 -0.87 5.22
C LEU A 301 0.73 0.53 4.81
N VAL A 302 0.59 0.86 3.54
CA VAL A 302 1.00 2.17 3.00
C VAL A 302 0.27 3.33 3.67
N ALA A 303 -0.97 3.12 4.13
CA ALA A 303 -1.77 4.15 4.81
C ALA A 303 -1.09 4.65 6.11
N GLN A 304 -0.47 3.76 6.89
CA GLN A 304 0.33 4.15 8.06
C GLN A 304 1.56 4.98 7.63
N GLY A 305 2.20 4.60 6.52
CA GLY A 305 3.33 5.36 5.99
C GLY A 305 2.95 6.77 5.54
N TRP A 306 1.75 6.96 4.95
CA TRP A 306 1.21 8.27 4.60
C TRP A 306 0.97 9.14 5.83
N GLU A 307 0.36 8.58 6.85
CA GLU A 307 0.13 9.28 8.11
C GLU A 307 1.45 9.69 8.79
N GLN A 308 2.44 8.78 8.79
CA GLN A 308 3.78 9.10 9.29
C GLN A 308 4.46 10.22 8.49
N ALA A 309 4.34 10.24 7.17
CA ALA A 309 4.88 11.31 6.32
C ALA A 309 4.29 12.67 6.73
N THR A 310 2.95 12.76 6.81
CA THR A 310 2.26 14.00 7.21
C THR A 310 2.60 14.40 8.65
N ARG A 311 2.67 13.46 9.59
CA ARG A 311 3.07 13.70 10.99
C ARG A 311 4.50 14.24 11.07
N LEU A 312 5.43 13.68 10.29
CA LEU A 312 6.83 14.13 10.27
C LEU A 312 6.98 15.53 9.67
N VAL A 313 6.25 15.86 8.61
CA VAL A 313 6.24 17.22 8.05
C VAL A 313 5.84 18.23 9.13
N ARG A 314 4.78 17.98 9.88
CA ARG A 314 4.35 18.83 11.00
C ARG A 314 5.44 18.93 12.08
N THR A 315 6.08 17.81 12.44
CA THR A 315 7.19 17.78 13.41
C THR A 315 8.35 18.69 12.97
N ILE A 316 8.77 18.59 11.70
CA ILE A 316 9.90 19.38 11.16
C ILE A 316 9.56 20.86 11.03
N CYS A 317 8.30 21.18 10.67
CA CYS A 317 7.80 22.57 10.55
C CYS A 317 7.41 23.19 11.90
N GLY A 318 7.47 22.46 13.02
CA GLY A 318 7.10 22.96 14.33
C GLY A 318 5.61 23.22 14.50
N SER A 319 4.74 22.62 13.69
CA SER A 319 3.30 22.78 13.78
C SER A 319 2.73 21.93 14.93
N PRO A 320 1.70 22.43 15.67
CA PRO A 320 1.11 21.67 16.77
C PRO A 320 0.54 20.33 16.26
N ALA A 321 0.70 19.29 17.08
CA ALA A 321 0.02 18.04 16.86
C ALA A 321 -1.49 18.27 16.87
N THR A 322 -2.16 18.01 15.76
CA THR A 322 -3.60 17.82 15.79
C THR A 322 -3.85 16.39 16.25
N ASP A 323 -4.73 16.19 17.24
CA ASP A 323 -5.28 14.87 17.62
C ASP A 323 -6.09 14.26 16.46
N SER A 324 -5.51 14.22 15.29
CA SER A 324 -6.01 13.46 14.18
C SER A 324 -5.56 12.01 14.39
N ALA A 325 -6.20 11.34 15.35
CA ALA A 325 -6.26 9.90 15.38
C ALA A 325 -7.06 9.40 14.16
N MET A 326 -6.57 9.70 12.96
CA MET A 326 -6.86 8.88 11.81
C MET A 326 -6.03 7.59 12.04
N SER A 327 -6.58 6.71 12.86
CA SER A 327 -6.20 5.33 12.88
C SER A 327 -6.19 4.88 11.42
N ALA A 328 -4.97 4.64 10.89
CA ALA A 328 -4.81 4.04 9.56
C ALA A 328 -5.63 2.76 9.58
N ARG A 329 -6.81 2.77 8.95
CA ARG A 329 -7.77 1.70 9.12
C ARG A 329 -7.28 0.51 8.35
N ASP A 330 -7.25 -0.61 9.04
CA ASP A 330 -6.82 -1.89 8.53
C ASP A 330 -7.82 -2.44 7.50
N VAL A 331 -7.88 -1.83 6.34
CA VAL A 331 -8.64 -2.36 5.19
C VAL A 331 -7.66 -3.08 4.27
N VAL A 332 -7.76 -4.39 4.25
CA VAL A 332 -6.99 -5.27 3.39
C VAL A 332 -7.86 -5.70 2.22
N ARG A 333 -7.46 -5.33 1.00
CA ARG A 333 -8.12 -5.73 -0.25
C ARG A 333 -7.16 -6.54 -1.10
N VAL A 334 -7.61 -7.69 -1.57
CA VAL A 334 -6.89 -8.53 -2.54
C VAL A 334 -7.26 -8.08 -3.96
N LYS A 335 -6.26 -7.73 -4.74
CA LYS A 335 -6.40 -7.30 -6.16
C LYS A 335 -6.13 -8.48 -7.10
N ALA A 336 -6.71 -9.63 -6.80
CA ALA A 336 -6.52 -10.85 -7.58
C ALA A 336 -7.54 -10.93 -8.71
N ILE A 337 -7.09 -11.38 -9.89
CA ILE A 337 -7.99 -11.57 -11.04
C ILE A 337 -8.97 -12.71 -10.73
N GLY A 338 -10.27 -12.42 -10.83
CA GLY A 338 -11.32 -13.40 -10.58
C GLY A 338 -11.62 -13.70 -9.11
N ILE A 339 -11.01 -12.97 -8.18
CA ILE A 339 -11.26 -13.10 -6.74
C ILE A 339 -11.37 -11.73 -6.10
N ASP A 340 -12.56 -11.39 -5.62
CA ASP A 340 -12.79 -10.20 -4.81
C ASP A 340 -12.77 -10.59 -3.33
N MET A 341 -11.82 -10.03 -2.58
CA MET A 341 -11.74 -10.22 -1.13
C MET A 341 -11.37 -8.93 -0.44
N VAL A 342 -12.11 -8.64 0.64
CA VAL A 342 -11.83 -7.50 1.53
C VAL A 342 -12.00 -7.95 2.97
N ALA A 343 -11.08 -7.57 3.82
CA ALA A 343 -11.18 -7.72 5.27
C ALA A 343 -10.83 -6.39 5.95
N MET A 344 -11.51 -6.05 7.03
CA MET A 344 -11.33 -4.79 7.72
C MET A 344 -11.68 -4.91 9.21
N GLY A 345 -10.94 -4.19 10.05
CA GLY A 345 -11.17 -4.11 11.49
C GLY A 345 -11.14 -5.48 12.16
N VAL A 346 -12.17 -5.77 12.97
CA VAL A 346 -12.34 -7.07 13.63
C VAL A 346 -12.69 -8.12 12.57
N CYS A 347 -11.71 -8.96 12.22
CA CYS A 347 -11.82 -9.99 11.19
C CYS A 347 -10.88 -11.16 11.51
N GLY A 348 -10.91 -12.25 10.72
CA GLY A 348 -10.08 -13.43 10.94
C GLY A 348 -10.50 -14.24 12.18
N ASP A 349 -9.54 -14.54 13.04
CA ASP A 349 -9.79 -15.22 14.30
C ASP A 349 -10.09 -14.21 15.41
N PHE A 350 -11.33 -14.13 15.81
CA PHE A 350 -11.79 -13.38 16.96
C PHE A 350 -12.90 -14.14 17.67
N ASP A 351 -13.16 -13.80 18.92
CA ASP A 351 -14.27 -14.39 19.68
C ASP A 351 -15.61 -13.86 19.18
N ARG A 352 -16.35 -14.71 18.45
CA ARG A 352 -17.67 -14.38 17.89
C ARG A 352 -18.79 -14.35 18.93
N GLU A 353 -18.55 -14.90 20.11
CA GLU A 353 -19.49 -14.92 21.26
C GLU A 353 -19.25 -13.73 22.22
N ASP A 354 -18.24 -12.90 21.96
CA ASP A 354 -17.98 -11.69 22.74
C ASP A 354 -19.22 -10.79 22.75
N PRO A 355 -19.82 -10.51 23.93
CA PRO A 355 -21.06 -9.76 24.03
C PRO A 355 -20.98 -8.31 23.55
N ARG A 356 -19.77 -7.79 23.33
CA ARG A 356 -19.55 -6.48 22.71
C ARG A 356 -19.91 -6.44 21.23
N TYR A 357 -19.96 -7.60 20.58
CA TYR A 357 -20.13 -7.72 19.14
C TYR A 357 -21.46 -8.36 18.79
N ARG A 358 -22.16 -7.80 17.83
CA ARG A 358 -23.23 -8.46 17.08
C ARG A 358 -22.62 -8.92 15.75
N VAL A 359 -22.48 -10.24 15.58
CA VAL A 359 -21.89 -10.85 14.39
C VAL A 359 -23.00 -11.44 13.53
N LEU A 360 -22.98 -11.12 12.24
CA LEU A 360 -23.87 -11.71 11.24
C LEU A 360 -23.04 -12.20 10.06
N SER A 361 -23.40 -13.35 9.50
CA SER A 361 -22.72 -13.90 8.33
C SER A 361 -23.69 -14.49 7.31
N LEU A 362 -23.26 -14.47 6.05
CA LEU A 362 -23.86 -15.15 4.92
C LEU A 362 -22.80 -16.02 4.27
N LYS A 363 -23.10 -17.29 4.05
CA LYS A 363 -22.22 -18.26 3.43
C LYS A 363 -22.93 -18.93 2.26
N ASP A 364 -22.38 -18.76 1.07
CA ASP A 364 -22.83 -19.37 -0.18
C ASP A 364 -21.62 -19.94 -0.94
N PRO A 365 -21.15 -21.15 -0.59
CA PRO A 365 -19.96 -21.74 -1.21
C PRO A 365 -20.15 -22.02 -2.72
N GLU A 366 -21.38 -22.39 -3.15
CA GLU A 366 -21.64 -22.64 -4.57
C GLU A 366 -21.57 -21.35 -5.38
N GLY A 367 -22.10 -20.25 -4.86
CA GLY A 367 -21.94 -18.91 -5.44
C GLY A 367 -20.56 -18.30 -5.23
N GLY A 368 -19.66 -18.96 -4.46
CA GLY A 368 -18.33 -18.47 -4.15
C GLY A 368 -18.33 -17.26 -3.23
N ARG A 369 -19.34 -17.08 -2.37
CA ARG A 369 -19.54 -15.89 -1.54
C ARG A 369 -19.50 -16.19 -0.05
N TYR A 370 -18.85 -15.28 0.66
CA TYR A 370 -18.92 -15.20 2.12
C TYR A 370 -18.92 -13.73 2.53
N VAL A 371 -19.85 -13.35 3.38
CA VAL A 371 -19.88 -12.00 3.99
C VAL A 371 -20.08 -12.15 5.48
N GLU A 372 -19.22 -11.52 6.28
CA GLU A 372 -19.35 -11.42 7.73
C GLU A 372 -19.26 -9.95 8.12
N VAL A 373 -20.16 -9.48 8.98
CA VAL A 373 -20.13 -8.13 9.54
C VAL A 373 -20.12 -8.21 11.07
N VAL A 374 -19.28 -7.40 11.68
CA VAL A 374 -19.12 -7.28 13.12
C VAL A 374 -19.56 -5.87 13.52
N VAL A 375 -20.61 -5.76 14.32
CA VAL A 375 -21.24 -4.51 14.71
C VAL A 375 -21.09 -4.28 16.21
N THR A 376 -20.69 -3.07 16.61
CA THR A 376 -20.66 -2.61 18.00
C THR A 376 -21.14 -1.17 18.08
N GLY A 377 -21.97 -0.82 19.08
CA GLY A 377 -22.45 0.54 19.25
C GLY A 377 -23.15 1.13 18.03
N GLY A 378 -23.84 0.31 17.21
CA GLY A 378 -24.51 0.77 15.99
C GLY A 378 -23.56 1.14 14.85
N ARG A 379 -22.28 0.74 14.90
CA ARG A 379 -21.26 0.98 13.87
C ARG A 379 -20.55 -0.31 13.50
N LEU A 380 -19.98 -0.33 12.30
CA LEU A 380 -19.19 -1.46 11.83
C LEU A 380 -17.84 -1.47 12.54
N ALA A 381 -17.59 -2.50 13.37
CA ALA A 381 -16.31 -2.76 14.02
C ALA A 381 -15.35 -3.54 13.10
N GLY A 382 -15.91 -4.31 12.19
CA GLY A 382 -15.14 -5.06 11.21
C GLY A 382 -16.03 -5.76 10.19
N ALA A 383 -15.43 -6.25 9.12
CA ALA A 383 -16.11 -7.05 8.12
C ALA A 383 -15.15 -7.91 7.31
N THR A 384 -15.65 -9.04 6.83
CA THR A 384 -15.00 -9.89 5.84
C THR A 384 -15.94 -10.11 4.67
N CYS A 385 -15.47 -9.89 3.45
CA CYS A 385 -16.24 -10.14 2.24
C CYS A 385 -15.38 -10.92 1.23
N VAL A 386 -15.90 -12.04 0.73
CA VAL A 386 -15.33 -12.86 -0.33
C VAL A 386 -16.37 -13.00 -1.43
N GLY A 387 -15.97 -12.72 -2.68
CA GLY A 387 -16.78 -12.99 -3.87
C GLY A 387 -17.92 -12.01 -4.15
N ASP A 388 -17.95 -10.81 -3.51
CA ASP A 388 -18.95 -9.78 -3.80
C ASP A 388 -18.34 -8.37 -3.71
N ALA A 389 -17.92 -7.83 -4.86
CA ALA A 389 -17.24 -6.54 -4.95
C ALA A 389 -18.14 -5.37 -4.53
N ASP A 390 -19.44 -5.42 -4.81
CA ASP A 390 -20.37 -4.33 -4.49
C ASP A 390 -20.63 -4.25 -2.98
N VAL A 391 -20.86 -5.42 -2.34
CA VAL A 391 -20.99 -5.51 -0.88
C VAL A 391 -19.68 -5.07 -0.21
N ALA A 392 -18.53 -5.52 -0.70
CA ALA A 392 -17.24 -5.13 -0.18
C ALA A 392 -16.98 -3.60 -0.27
N ALA A 393 -17.41 -2.96 -1.36
CA ALA A 393 -17.31 -1.51 -1.52
C ALA A 393 -18.17 -0.75 -0.52
N ALA A 394 -19.44 -1.18 -0.34
CA ALA A 394 -20.35 -0.57 0.61
C ALA A 394 -19.89 -0.73 2.07
N LEU A 395 -19.42 -1.93 2.45
CA LEU A 395 -18.87 -2.19 3.79
C LEU A 395 -17.62 -1.36 4.03
N SER A 396 -16.73 -1.23 3.02
CA SER A 396 -15.54 -0.40 3.13
C SER A 396 -15.89 1.07 3.36
N ALA A 397 -16.91 1.60 2.67
CA ALA A 397 -17.38 2.98 2.86
C ALA A 397 -17.95 3.21 4.27
N LEU A 398 -18.81 2.31 4.75
CA LEU A 398 -19.35 2.36 6.11
C LEU A 398 -18.25 2.34 7.18
N TYR A 399 -17.28 1.42 7.03
CA TYR A 399 -16.19 1.24 7.96
C TYR A 399 -15.26 2.45 7.97
N THR A 400 -14.79 2.91 6.81
CA THR A 400 -13.80 3.99 6.71
C THR A 400 -14.37 5.35 7.12
N ARG A 401 -15.67 5.56 6.97
CA ARG A 401 -16.33 6.82 7.34
C ARG A 401 -17.00 6.80 8.72
N HIS A 402 -16.88 5.68 9.47
CA HIS A 402 -17.58 5.49 10.75
C HIS A 402 -19.10 5.78 10.67
N LEU A 403 -19.72 5.45 9.55
CA LEU A 403 -21.16 5.67 9.40
C LEU A 403 -21.95 4.68 10.26
N PRO A 404 -23.15 5.07 10.74
CA PRO A 404 -24.03 4.15 11.45
C PRO A 404 -24.50 3.04 10.52
N VAL A 405 -24.60 1.82 11.06
CA VAL A 405 -25.20 0.70 10.31
C VAL A 405 -26.73 0.83 10.28
N PRO A 406 -27.43 0.20 9.30
CA PRO A 406 -28.87 0.12 9.29
C PRO A 406 -29.43 -0.45 10.60
N ALA A 407 -30.68 -0.10 10.95
CA ALA A 407 -31.36 -0.62 12.14
C ALA A 407 -31.39 -2.17 12.18
N ASP A 408 -31.53 -2.80 11.01
CA ASP A 408 -31.24 -4.22 10.82
C ASP A 408 -29.96 -4.42 10.00
N PRO A 409 -28.83 -4.78 10.66
CA PRO A 409 -27.57 -5.02 9.98
C PRO A 409 -27.57 -6.21 9.00
N ALA A 410 -28.59 -7.07 9.00
CA ALA A 410 -28.72 -8.15 8.03
C ALA A 410 -28.79 -7.62 6.59
N HIS A 411 -29.25 -6.40 6.39
CA HIS A 411 -29.25 -5.73 5.08
C HIS A 411 -27.85 -5.52 4.51
N LEU A 412 -26.80 -5.57 5.34
CA LEU A 412 -25.40 -5.44 4.88
C LEU A 412 -24.85 -6.72 4.23
N LEU A 413 -25.53 -7.87 4.41
CA LEU A 413 -25.06 -9.17 3.91
C LEU A 413 -25.45 -9.45 2.46
N ILE A 414 -26.44 -8.74 1.94
CA ILE A 414 -27.03 -9.02 0.63
C ILE A 414 -27.02 -7.76 -0.25
N ARG A 415 -26.87 -7.97 -1.55
CA ARG A 415 -27.09 -6.88 -2.51
C ARG A 415 -28.52 -6.40 -2.41
N ALA A 416 -28.73 -5.12 -2.27
CA ALA A 416 -30.07 -4.57 -2.36
C ALA A 416 -30.62 -4.78 -3.78
N MET A 417 -31.63 -5.61 -3.89
CA MET A 417 -32.43 -5.72 -5.12
C MET A 417 -33.18 -4.41 -5.30
N GLY A 418 -32.76 -3.58 -6.25
CA GLY A 418 -33.45 -2.33 -6.58
C GLY A 418 -33.03 -1.07 -5.81
N GLY A 419 -31.74 -0.75 -5.76
CA GLY A 419 -31.27 0.61 -5.41
C GLY A 419 -31.07 0.94 -3.93
N GLY A 420 -31.43 0.07 -2.99
CA GLY A 420 -31.38 0.38 -1.55
C GLY A 420 -29.97 0.55 -0.97
N MET A 421 -28.93 -0.13 -1.49
CA MET A 421 -27.56 0.10 -1.04
C MET A 421 -26.88 1.34 -1.67
N LYS A 422 -27.42 1.88 -2.76
CA LYS A 422 -26.98 3.22 -3.23
C LYS A 422 -27.31 4.32 -2.22
N ALA A 423 -28.31 4.12 -1.37
CA ALA A 423 -28.71 5.07 -0.33
C ALA A 423 -27.86 5.00 0.95
N ILE A 424 -27.05 3.92 1.14
CA ILE A 424 -26.17 3.78 2.31
C ILE A 424 -24.76 4.36 1.99
N ALA A 425 -24.36 4.38 0.73
CA ALA A 425 -23.27 5.25 0.30
C ALA A 425 -23.83 6.69 0.38
N SER A 426 -23.46 7.44 1.44
CA SER A 426 -23.77 8.87 1.56
C SER A 426 -23.58 9.51 0.19
N ASP A 427 -24.54 10.38 -0.18
CA ASP A 427 -24.45 11.17 -1.41
C ASP A 427 -23.03 11.76 -1.45
N PRO A 428 -22.27 11.66 -2.55
CA PRO A 428 -20.97 12.32 -2.67
C PRO A 428 -21.02 13.81 -2.30
N ALA A 429 -22.20 14.45 -2.34
CA ALA A 429 -22.45 15.79 -1.82
C ALA A 429 -22.19 15.93 -0.32
N ASP A 430 -22.45 14.88 0.46
CA ASP A 430 -22.31 14.89 1.93
C ASP A 430 -20.86 14.68 2.40
N LEU A 431 -19.91 14.45 1.47
CA LEU A 431 -18.50 14.31 1.81
C LEU A 431 -17.90 15.63 2.26
N ALA A 432 -17.31 15.67 3.45
CA ALA A 432 -16.44 16.76 3.85
C ALA A 432 -15.16 16.78 3.00
N ASP A 433 -14.51 17.92 2.84
CA ASP A 433 -13.32 18.03 1.99
C ASP A 433 -12.14 17.22 2.50
N ASP A 434 -12.05 16.98 3.80
CA ASP A 434 -11.05 16.14 4.45
C ASP A 434 -11.39 14.64 4.46
N ASP A 435 -12.60 14.25 4.02
CA ASP A 435 -12.99 12.85 3.94
C ASP A 435 -12.11 12.06 2.96
N PRO A 436 -11.51 10.93 3.39
CA PRO A 436 -10.68 10.12 2.52
C PRO A 436 -11.53 9.37 1.49
N VAL A 437 -11.26 9.60 0.21
CA VAL A 437 -11.89 8.91 -0.92
C VAL A 437 -10.98 7.81 -1.46
N CYS A 438 -9.71 8.10 -1.69
CA CYS A 438 -8.73 7.12 -2.15
C CYS A 438 -7.70 6.82 -1.06
N THR A 439 -7.91 5.76 -0.26
CA THR A 439 -7.01 5.36 0.82
C THR A 439 -5.63 4.94 0.30
N CYS A 440 -5.57 4.28 -0.88
CA CYS A 440 -4.30 3.82 -1.47
C CYS A 440 -3.34 4.95 -1.83
N ASN A 441 -3.86 6.15 -2.14
CA ASN A 441 -3.08 7.31 -2.55
C ASN A 441 -3.36 8.54 -1.66
N ALA A 442 -4.05 8.35 -0.52
CA ALA A 442 -4.39 9.40 0.45
C ALA A 442 -5.06 10.63 -0.19
N VAL A 443 -6.01 10.42 -1.13
CA VAL A 443 -6.72 11.50 -1.80
C VAL A 443 -8.06 11.72 -1.12
N THR A 444 -8.33 12.97 -0.72
CA THR A 444 -9.56 13.38 -0.06
C THR A 444 -10.63 13.86 -1.07
N ALA A 445 -11.87 14.02 -0.62
CA ALA A 445 -12.95 14.57 -1.44
C ALA A 445 -12.63 15.99 -1.92
N GLY A 446 -12.06 16.83 -1.07
CA GLY A 446 -11.61 18.19 -1.41
C GLY A 446 -10.54 18.19 -2.50
N GLY A 447 -9.56 17.27 -2.44
CA GLY A 447 -8.56 17.11 -3.49
C GLY A 447 -9.19 16.77 -4.85
N ILE A 448 -10.19 15.87 -4.86
CA ILE A 448 -10.92 15.52 -6.09
C ILE A 448 -11.76 16.70 -6.58
N ARG A 449 -12.51 17.38 -5.71
CA ARG A 449 -13.29 18.57 -6.08
C ARG A 449 -12.41 19.68 -6.66
N THR A 450 -11.23 19.90 -6.09
CA THR A 450 -10.25 20.85 -6.60
C THR A 450 -9.80 20.49 -8.01
N ALA A 451 -9.48 19.21 -8.26
CA ALA A 451 -9.12 18.74 -9.59
C ALA A 451 -10.26 18.91 -10.60
N VAL A 452 -11.51 18.57 -10.22
CA VAL A 452 -12.69 18.71 -11.07
C VAL A 452 -12.98 20.20 -11.35
N SER A 453 -12.87 21.07 -10.35
CA SER A 453 -12.99 22.53 -10.53
C SER A 453 -11.87 23.09 -11.42
N GLY A 454 -10.69 22.49 -11.38
CA GLY A 454 -9.55 22.79 -12.25
C GLY A 454 -9.67 22.28 -13.69
N GLY A 455 -10.77 21.60 -14.04
CA GLY A 455 -11.05 21.18 -15.42
C GLY A 455 -11.03 19.68 -15.69
N CYS A 456 -10.75 18.81 -14.71
CA CYS A 456 -10.87 17.38 -14.87
C CYS A 456 -12.34 16.97 -15.11
N ARG A 457 -12.61 16.17 -16.16
CA ARG A 457 -13.97 15.76 -16.54
C ARG A 457 -14.13 14.23 -16.64
N SER A 458 -13.06 13.49 -16.47
CA SER A 458 -13.08 12.04 -16.48
C SER A 458 -12.33 11.47 -15.28
N ILE A 459 -12.60 10.19 -14.95
CA ILE A 459 -11.84 9.45 -13.94
C ILE A 459 -10.34 9.46 -14.29
N ALA A 460 -10.00 9.40 -15.58
CA ALA A 460 -8.61 9.39 -16.03
C ALA A 460 -7.92 10.75 -15.78
N ASP A 461 -8.62 11.88 -16.00
CA ASP A 461 -8.08 13.21 -15.71
C ASP A 461 -7.83 13.40 -14.22
N VAL A 462 -8.84 13.04 -13.39
CA VAL A 462 -8.69 13.07 -11.91
C VAL A 462 -7.57 12.17 -11.44
N ALA A 463 -7.44 10.97 -12.03
CA ALA A 463 -6.35 10.05 -11.72
C ALA A 463 -4.98 10.65 -12.07
N GLY A 464 -4.87 11.34 -13.21
CA GLY A 464 -3.64 12.01 -13.63
C GLY A 464 -3.22 13.14 -12.69
N GLN A 465 -4.19 13.91 -12.15
CA GLN A 465 -3.91 15.05 -11.32
C GLN A 465 -3.78 14.71 -9.83
N THR A 466 -4.57 13.73 -9.33
CA THR A 466 -4.65 13.42 -7.88
C THR A 466 -4.11 12.05 -7.52
N ARG A 467 -3.86 11.19 -8.50
CA ARG A 467 -3.58 9.76 -8.32
C ARG A 467 -4.76 8.94 -7.75
N ALA A 468 -5.95 9.54 -7.54
CA ALA A 468 -7.13 8.77 -7.17
C ALA A 468 -7.42 7.68 -8.21
N THR A 469 -7.93 6.52 -7.79
CA THR A 469 -8.23 5.34 -8.62
C THR A 469 -7.03 4.58 -9.19
N THR A 470 -5.81 5.11 -9.11
CA THR A 470 -4.61 4.44 -9.66
C THR A 470 -4.11 3.28 -8.79
N GLY A 471 -4.62 3.13 -7.56
CA GLY A 471 -4.32 2.03 -6.64
C GLY A 471 -5.24 0.82 -6.84
N CYS A 472 -5.99 0.44 -5.80
CA CYS A 472 -6.89 -0.71 -5.82
C CYS A 472 -8.16 -0.51 -6.69
N GLY A 473 -8.43 0.71 -7.16
CA GLY A 473 -9.60 1.05 -7.98
C GLY A 473 -10.91 1.18 -7.21
N GLY A 474 -10.96 0.85 -5.92
CA GLY A 474 -12.20 0.83 -5.13
C GLY A 474 -12.90 2.20 -4.97
N CYS A 475 -12.20 3.31 -5.21
CA CYS A 475 -12.77 4.66 -5.15
C CYS A 475 -13.36 5.14 -6.49
N ALA A 476 -13.28 4.37 -7.58
CA ALA A 476 -13.69 4.83 -8.92
C ALA A 476 -15.15 5.31 -8.97
N GLY A 477 -16.07 4.58 -8.29
CA GLY A 477 -17.48 4.97 -8.23
C GLY A 477 -17.72 6.31 -7.52
N VAL A 478 -17.00 6.58 -6.43
CA VAL A 478 -17.09 7.84 -5.69
C VAL A 478 -16.50 8.98 -6.51
N VAL A 479 -15.37 8.77 -7.19
CA VAL A 479 -14.75 9.76 -8.08
C VAL A 479 -15.69 10.11 -9.23
N ALA A 480 -16.33 9.11 -9.88
CA ALA A 480 -17.30 9.33 -10.94
C ALA A 480 -18.48 10.17 -10.46
N ALA A 481 -18.99 9.88 -9.26
CA ALA A 481 -20.11 10.61 -8.69
C ALA A 481 -19.75 12.07 -8.35
N LEU A 482 -18.56 12.37 -7.82
CA LEU A 482 -18.07 13.73 -7.59
C LEU A 482 -17.90 14.52 -8.89
N ILE A 483 -17.49 13.88 -9.99
CA ILE A 483 -17.43 14.50 -11.32
C ILE A 483 -18.85 14.86 -11.78
N SER A 484 -19.81 13.91 -11.73
CA SER A 484 -21.18 14.12 -12.17
C SER A 484 -21.89 15.23 -11.41
N GLN A 485 -21.70 15.31 -10.09
CA GLN A 485 -22.25 16.41 -9.26
C GLN A 485 -21.77 17.80 -9.69
N HIS A 486 -20.49 17.92 -9.98
CA HIS A 486 -19.93 19.20 -10.44
C HIS A 486 -20.56 19.61 -11.78
N ASP A 487 -20.74 18.65 -12.70
CA ASP A 487 -21.33 18.91 -14.01
C ASP A 487 -22.81 19.30 -13.90
N GLU A 488 -23.57 18.64 -13.02
CA GLU A 488 -24.97 19.01 -12.71
C GLU A 488 -25.08 20.42 -12.08
N ALA A 489 -24.21 20.72 -11.11
CA ALA A 489 -24.16 22.04 -10.49
C ALA A 489 -23.81 23.15 -11.50
N ALA A 490 -22.86 22.88 -12.41
CA ALA A 490 -22.49 23.78 -13.48
C ALA A 490 -23.65 24.00 -14.48
N ALA A 491 -24.41 22.96 -14.84
CA ALA A 491 -25.57 23.02 -15.71
C ALA A 491 -26.70 23.85 -15.09
N VAL A 492 -26.98 23.66 -13.79
CA VAL A 492 -27.97 24.46 -13.03
C VAL A 492 -27.56 25.94 -12.98
N ALA A 493 -26.29 26.25 -12.70
CA ALA A 493 -25.78 27.62 -12.69
C ALA A 493 -25.89 28.29 -14.08
N ALA A 494 -25.60 27.56 -15.16
CA ALA A 494 -25.72 28.05 -16.54
C ALA A 494 -27.19 28.33 -16.93
N SER A 495 -28.14 27.51 -16.49
CA SER A 495 -29.57 27.71 -16.75
C SER A 495 -30.12 28.92 -15.97
N ALA A 496 -29.66 29.16 -14.73
CA ALA A 496 -30.06 30.29 -13.93
C ALA A 496 -29.59 31.65 -14.52
N THR A 497 -28.40 31.64 -15.15
CA THR A 497 -27.89 32.87 -15.83
C THR A 497 -28.56 33.18 -17.17
N ASN A 498 -29.12 32.18 -17.85
CA ASN A 498 -29.89 32.40 -19.09
C ASN A 498 -31.34 32.81 -18.87
N GLY A 499 -31.88 32.68 -17.65
CA GLY A 499 -33.27 33.04 -17.28
C GLY A 499 -33.48 34.53 -16.95
N VAL A 500 -32.46 35.37 -16.97
CA VAL A 500 -32.53 36.82 -16.62
C VAL A 500 -32.31 37.71 -17.87
N ARG A 501 -32.80 37.31 -19.02
CA ARG A 501 -32.94 38.21 -20.20
C ARG A 501 -34.37 38.17 -20.69
N ILE A 502 -35.25 38.93 -20.01
CA ILE A 502 -36.47 39.50 -20.59
C ILE A 502 -36.47 41.00 -20.24
#